data_5154cfbae45c68cf1feca9a75b2806da
#
_entry.id   5154cfbae45c68cf1feca9a75b2806da
#
_cell.length_a   1.000
_cell.length_b   1.000
_cell.length_c   1.000
_cell.angle_alpha   90.00
_cell.angle_beta   90.00
_cell.angle_gamma   90.00
#
_symmetry.space_group_name_H-M   'P 1'
#
loop_
_entity.id
_entity.type
_entity.pdbx_description
1 polymer ?
#
loop_
_entity_poly.entity_id
_entity_poly.type
_entity_poly.pdbx_seq_one_letter_code
_entity_poly.pdbx_strand_id
1 'polypeptide(L)'
;MNRTASPHAVAPWIADQTQALLAQRGHAWLLAGPSGLGQYDLAMALARAWLCDHPRQQGACGQCSSCHAIEVHAHADLCVLMPETVLLDLGWPLNEKAQDDIDSKKRKPSKEIRVESMRDAVEFAQRTSARGRGKVVLVFPAERMNVYTANALLKTLEEPAGDVKFDVARRFFRSEEHTSELQSHLCIS
;
A
#
# COMPACT_ATOMS: atom_id res chain seq x y z
N MET A 1 -11.38 -22.44 26.72
CA MET A 1 -10.13 -22.59 25.96
C MET A 1 -9.88 -21.26 25.26
N ASN A 2 -9.08 -20.40 25.92
CA ASN A 2 -8.75 -19.06 25.40
C ASN A 2 -7.69 -19.18 24.33
N ARG A 3 -8.05 -18.97 23.07
CA ARG A 3 -7.09 -18.66 22.02
C ARG A 3 -6.72 -17.18 22.16
N THR A 4 -5.65 -16.91 22.87
CA THR A 4 -4.92 -15.66 22.75
C THR A 4 -4.21 -15.68 21.40
N ALA A 5 -4.90 -15.26 20.36
CA ALA A 5 -4.27 -14.95 19.08
C ALA A 5 -3.31 -13.78 19.34
N SER A 6 -2.02 -13.98 19.15
CA SER A 6 -1.06 -12.88 19.05
C SER A 6 -1.57 -11.88 18.03
N PRO A 7 -1.57 -10.56 18.30
CA PRO A 7 -2.16 -9.56 17.41
C PRO A 7 -1.50 -9.42 16.02
N HIS A 8 -0.50 -10.27 15.70
CA HIS A 8 0.26 -10.24 14.46
C HIS A 8 0.52 -11.62 13.82
N ALA A 9 -0.33 -12.61 14.08
CA ALA A 9 -0.25 -13.87 13.33
C ALA A 9 -0.72 -13.63 11.88
N VAL A 10 0.22 -13.25 11.03
CA VAL A 10 0.00 -13.17 9.57
C VAL A 10 -0.45 -14.56 9.12
N ALA A 11 -1.51 -14.62 8.31
CA ALA A 11 -1.97 -15.91 7.78
C ALA A 11 -0.83 -16.64 7.06
N PRO A 12 -0.66 -17.97 7.21
CA PRO A 12 0.50 -18.71 6.69
C PRO A 12 0.78 -18.43 5.22
N TRP A 13 -0.27 -18.37 4.39
CA TRP A 13 -0.15 -18.11 2.96
C TRP A 13 0.35 -16.68 2.64
N ILE A 14 0.09 -15.68 3.50
CA ILE A 14 0.66 -14.33 3.36
C ILE A 14 2.16 -14.38 3.64
N ALA A 15 2.59 -15.14 4.65
CA ALA A 15 4.01 -15.29 4.96
C ALA A 15 4.78 -15.94 3.79
N ASP A 16 4.23 -17.01 3.22
CA ASP A 16 4.83 -17.72 2.07
C ASP A 16 4.92 -16.79 0.85
N GLN A 17 3.87 -16.06 0.53
CA GLN A 17 3.86 -15.11 -0.58
C GLN A 17 4.79 -13.93 -0.33
N THR A 18 4.84 -13.40 0.89
CA THR A 18 5.79 -12.34 1.26
C THR A 18 7.22 -12.79 0.98
N GLN A 19 7.61 -13.99 1.44
CA GLN A 19 8.95 -14.52 1.20
C GLN A 19 9.24 -14.70 -0.29
N ALA A 20 8.31 -15.21 -1.07
CA ALA A 20 8.45 -15.39 -2.51
C ALA A 20 8.64 -14.04 -3.24
N LEU A 21 7.88 -13.01 -2.86
CA LEU A 21 7.96 -11.68 -3.46
C LEU A 21 9.22 -10.92 -3.03
N LEU A 22 9.68 -11.08 -1.79
CA LEU A 22 10.94 -10.49 -1.33
C LEU A 22 12.18 -11.03 -2.04
N ALA A 23 12.11 -12.25 -2.59
CA ALA A 23 13.17 -12.84 -3.41
C ALA A 23 13.23 -12.25 -4.83
N GLN A 24 12.18 -11.57 -5.29
CA GLN A 24 12.12 -10.96 -6.62
C GLN A 24 12.81 -9.59 -6.62
N ARG A 25 13.40 -9.25 -7.76
CA ARG A 25 13.95 -7.90 -8.01
C ARG A 25 12.92 -7.08 -8.75
N GLY A 26 12.74 -5.84 -8.34
CA GLY A 26 11.79 -4.92 -8.96
C GLY A 26 11.57 -3.70 -8.09
N HIS A 27 10.84 -2.74 -8.63
CA HIS A 27 10.42 -1.53 -7.91
C HIS A 27 8.89 -1.40 -7.82
N ALA A 28 8.14 -2.23 -8.55
CA ALA A 28 6.68 -2.21 -8.52
C ALA A 28 6.10 -3.64 -8.53
N TRP A 29 5.10 -3.88 -7.67
CA TRP A 29 4.38 -5.15 -7.56
C TRP A 29 2.89 -4.89 -7.68
N LEU A 30 2.23 -5.68 -8.53
CA LEU A 30 0.77 -5.71 -8.64
C LEU A 30 0.23 -6.93 -7.90
N LEU A 31 -0.42 -6.69 -6.76
CA LEU A 31 -1.03 -7.72 -5.92
C LEU A 31 -2.52 -7.84 -6.24
N ALA A 32 -2.86 -8.64 -7.25
CA ALA A 32 -4.23 -8.79 -7.72
C ALA A 32 -4.87 -10.09 -7.24
N GLY A 33 -6.12 -10.02 -6.80
CA GLY A 33 -6.85 -11.20 -6.35
C GLY A 33 -8.31 -10.92 -5.98
N PRO A 34 -9.14 -11.97 -5.79
CA PRO A 34 -10.49 -11.82 -5.29
C PRO A 34 -10.56 -11.06 -3.97
N SER A 35 -11.65 -10.34 -3.75
CA SER A 35 -11.87 -9.63 -2.49
C SER A 35 -11.81 -10.60 -1.30
N GLY A 36 -11.18 -10.15 -0.20
CA GLY A 36 -11.09 -10.93 1.04
C GLY A 36 -9.89 -11.88 1.13
N LEU A 37 -9.00 -11.92 0.13
CA LEU A 37 -7.76 -12.72 0.19
C LEU A 37 -6.58 -12.02 0.88
N GLY A 38 -6.78 -10.87 1.53
CA GLY A 38 -5.72 -10.21 2.30
C GLY A 38 -4.65 -9.51 1.46
N GLN A 39 -4.99 -8.98 0.29
CA GLN A 39 -4.07 -8.20 -0.55
C GLN A 39 -3.46 -7.03 0.22
N TYR A 40 -4.26 -6.36 1.07
CA TYR A 40 -3.77 -5.31 1.94
C TYR A 40 -2.74 -5.83 2.96
N ASP A 41 -3.04 -6.97 3.58
CA ASP A 41 -2.15 -7.56 4.59
C ASP A 41 -0.82 -8.00 3.96
N LEU A 42 -0.88 -8.53 2.73
CA LEU A 42 0.32 -8.89 1.96
C LEU A 42 1.15 -7.64 1.61
N ALA A 43 0.51 -6.57 1.09
CA ALA A 43 1.19 -5.32 0.79
C ALA A 43 1.82 -4.72 2.05
N MET A 44 1.12 -4.73 3.18
CA MET A 44 1.67 -4.27 4.46
C MET A 44 2.83 -5.15 4.96
N ALA A 45 2.78 -6.46 4.74
CA ALA A 45 3.88 -7.37 5.10
C ALA A 45 5.14 -7.07 4.27
N LEU A 46 5.00 -6.80 2.98
CA LEU A 46 6.10 -6.37 2.10
C LEU A 46 6.66 -5.01 2.52
N ALA A 47 5.80 -4.02 2.73
CA ALA A 47 6.20 -2.69 3.18
C ALA A 47 6.99 -2.74 4.50
N ARG A 48 6.50 -3.54 5.47
CA ARG A 48 7.19 -3.78 6.74
C ARG A 48 8.56 -4.44 6.54
N ALA A 49 8.68 -5.40 5.63
CA ALA A 49 9.94 -6.08 5.35
C ALA A 49 10.98 -5.15 4.72
N TRP A 50 10.59 -4.34 3.74
CA TRP A 50 11.49 -3.41 3.06
C TRP A 50 11.96 -2.27 3.95
N LEU A 51 11.08 -1.74 4.79
CA LEU A 51 11.39 -0.62 5.69
C LEU A 51 11.95 -1.04 7.05
N CYS A 52 12.00 -2.33 7.35
CA CYS A 52 12.51 -2.86 8.60
C CYS A 52 14.01 -2.54 8.77
N ASP A 53 14.44 -2.06 9.95
CA ASP A 53 15.84 -1.79 10.23
C ASP A 53 16.68 -3.08 10.27
N HIS A 54 16.05 -4.20 10.67
CA HIS A 54 16.67 -5.53 10.80
C HIS A 54 15.82 -6.61 10.11
N PRO A 55 15.72 -6.58 8.75
CA PRO A 55 14.88 -7.55 8.04
C PRO A 55 15.42 -8.96 8.21
N ARG A 56 14.53 -9.93 8.31
CA ARG A 56 14.81 -11.36 8.36
C ARG A 56 14.47 -11.98 7.01
N GLN A 57 14.94 -13.20 6.79
CA GLN A 57 14.63 -13.94 5.56
C GLN A 57 13.11 -14.12 5.34
N GLN A 58 12.34 -14.17 6.40
CA GLN A 58 10.87 -14.33 6.40
C GLN A 58 10.11 -13.00 6.44
N GLY A 59 10.78 -11.83 6.40
CA GLY A 59 10.15 -10.52 6.43
C GLY A 59 10.68 -9.58 7.52
N ALA A 60 9.80 -8.76 8.08
CA ALA A 60 10.15 -7.79 9.10
C ALA A 60 10.48 -8.45 10.46
N CYS A 61 11.36 -7.81 11.26
CA CYS A 61 11.70 -8.32 12.59
C CYS A 61 10.57 -8.13 13.63
N GLY A 62 9.66 -7.18 13.40
CA GLY A 62 8.52 -6.88 14.29
C GLY A 62 8.86 -6.11 15.58
N GLN A 63 10.12 -5.75 15.82
CA GLN A 63 10.57 -5.20 17.11
C GLN A 63 11.39 -3.91 17.01
N CYS A 64 11.87 -3.54 15.81
CA CYS A 64 12.67 -2.34 15.62
C CYS A 64 11.79 -1.07 15.58
N SER A 65 12.43 0.09 15.64
CA SER A 65 11.74 1.38 15.62
C SER A 65 10.93 1.61 14.34
N SER A 66 11.40 1.12 13.18
CA SER A 66 10.66 1.15 11.92
C SER A 66 9.40 0.30 11.98
N CYS A 67 9.49 -0.94 12.49
CA CYS A 67 8.32 -1.80 12.64
C CYS A 67 7.25 -1.17 13.55
N HIS A 68 7.68 -0.58 14.67
CA HIS A 68 6.76 0.13 15.56
C HIS A 68 6.14 1.36 14.90
N ALA A 69 6.94 2.17 14.18
CA ALA A 69 6.44 3.34 13.46
C ALA A 69 5.39 2.97 12.41
N ILE A 70 5.55 1.83 11.72
CA ILE A 70 4.55 1.34 10.76
C ILE A 70 3.28 0.88 11.49
N GLU A 71 3.41 0.23 12.64
CA GLU A 71 2.28 -0.25 13.44
C GLU A 71 1.39 0.90 13.93
N VAL A 72 2.00 2.03 14.31
CA VAL A 72 1.26 3.23 14.73
C VAL A 72 0.97 4.18 13.56
N HIS A 73 1.13 3.73 12.32
CA HIS A 73 0.84 4.48 11.08
C HIS A 73 1.60 5.82 10.94
N ALA A 74 2.83 5.89 11.48
CA ALA A 74 3.65 7.11 11.55
C ALA A 74 5.05 6.95 10.95
N HIS A 75 5.27 5.97 10.04
CA HIS A 75 6.57 5.76 9.44
C HIS A 75 6.86 6.79 8.34
N ALA A 76 7.97 7.53 8.46
CA ALA A 76 8.32 8.64 7.57
C ALA A 76 8.56 8.23 6.09
N ASP A 77 8.95 6.96 5.83
CA ASP A 77 9.24 6.45 4.49
C ASP A 77 8.13 5.52 3.95
N LEU A 78 6.94 5.51 4.59
CA LEU A 78 5.76 4.80 4.11
C LEU A 78 4.66 5.80 3.73
N CYS A 79 4.20 5.74 2.49
CA CYS A 79 3.03 6.47 2.03
C CYS A 79 1.93 5.47 1.66
N VAL A 80 0.72 5.69 2.16
CA VAL A 80 -0.44 4.89 1.77
C VAL A 80 -1.42 5.74 0.96
N LEU A 81 -1.81 5.23 -0.19
CA LEU A 81 -2.80 5.82 -1.08
C LEU A 81 -4.08 5.01 -1.01
N MET A 82 -5.05 5.53 -0.30
CA MET A 82 -6.36 4.91 -0.11
C MET A 82 -7.48 5.96 -0.21
N PRO A 83 -8.71 5.53 -0.52
CA PRO A 83 -9.88 6.35 -0.28
C PRO A 83 -9.96 6.77 1.19
N GLU A 84 -10.44 7.98 1.47
CA GLU A 84 -10.57 8.48 2.85
C GLU A 84 -11.45 7.56 3.71
N THR A 85 -12.51 6.98 3.13
CA THR A 85 -13.35 5.99 3.83
C THR A 85 -12.55 4.77 4.27
N VAL A 86 -11.62 4.28 3.44
CA VAL A 86 -10.79 3.10 3.77
C VAL A 86 -9.70 3.46 4.78
N LEU A 87 -9.10 4.66 4.68
CA LEU A 87 -8.16 5.15 5.68
C LEU A 87 -8.80 5.17 7.08
N LEU A 88 -10.01 5.72 7.19
CA LEU A 88 -10.75 5.76 8.45
C LEU A 88 -11.10 4.36 8.96
N ASP A 89 -11.57 3.46 8.09
CA ASP A 89 -11.94 2.08 8.45
C ASP A 89 -10.73 1.27 8.96
N LEU A 90 -9.53 1.56 8.44
CA LEU A 90 -8.27 0.89 8.82
C LEU A 90 -7.49 1.66 9.90
N GLY A 91 -8.01 2.77 10.41
CA GLY A 91 -7.36 3.57 11.45
C GLY A 91 -6.15 4.36 11.00
N TRP A 92 -6.01 4.63 9.71
CA TRP A 92 -4.98 5.51 9.18
C TRP A 92 -5.36 6.99 9.38
N PRO A 93 -4.40 7.86 9.72
CA PRO A 93 -4.68 9.28 9.82
C PRO A 93 -5.00 9.88 8.44
N LEU A 94 -5.93 10.81 8.41
CA LEU A 94 -6.15 11.69 7.26
C LEU A 94 -5.13 12.84 7.30
N ASN A 95 -4.92 13.52 6.16
CA ASN A 95 -4.20 14.78 6.20
C ASN A 95 -5.03 15.85 6.94
N GLU A 96 -4.39 16.83 7.55
CA GLU A 96 -5.04 17.85 8.39
C GLU A 96 -6.22 18.53 7.69
N LYS A 97 -6.03 18.95 6.44
CA LYS A 97 -7.09 19.61 5.66
C LYS A 97 -8.30 18.71 5.42
N ALA A 98 -8.08 17.42 5.12
CA ALA A 98 -9.16 16.46 4.92
C ALA A 98 -9.90 16.20 6.23
N GLN A 99 -9.17 16.09 7.34
CA GLN A 99 -9.74 15.92 8.67
C GLN A 99 -10.62 17.12 9.04
N ASP A 100 -10.12 18.35 8.89
CA ASP A 100 -10.85 19.58 9.18
C ASP A 100 -12.13 19.72 8.34
N ASP A 101 -12.06 19.40 7.05
CA ASP A 101 -13.23 19.47 6.15
C ASP A 101 -14.31 18.45 6.51
N ILE A 102 -13.91 17.28 6.99
CA ILE A 102 -14.84 16.22 7.41
C ILE A 102 -15.44 16.55 8.77
N ASP A 103 -14.64 16.96 9.74
CA ASP A 103 -15.05 17.30 11.10
C ASP A 103 -15.98 18.53 11.10
N SER A 104 -15.69 19.52 10.27
CA SER A 104 -16.57 20.68 10.05
C SER A 104 -17.80 20.40 9.18
N LYS A 105 -17.98 19.14 8.75
CA LYS A 105 -19.10 18.69 7.89
C LYS A 105 -19.21 19.42 6.54
N LYS A 106 -18.13 20.04 6.05
CA LYS A 106 -18.10 20.67 4.74
C LYS A 106 -18.24 19.65 3.62
N ARG A 107 -17.74 18.43 3.82
CA ARG A 107 -17.85 17.31 2.87
C ARG A 107 -17.84 15.96 3.58
N LYS A 108 -18.24 14.92 2.85
CA LYS A 108 -18.11 13.52 3.29
C LYS A 108 -16.74 12.95 2.89
N PRO A 109 -16.25 11.91 3.59
CA PRO A 109 -15.05 11.17 3.18
C PRO A 109 -15.19 10.63 1.75
N SER A 110 -14.12 10.75 0.97
CA SER A 110 -14.08 10.26 -0.42
C SER A 110 -14.06 8.73 -0.46
N LYS A 111 -14.79 8.15 -1.41
CA LYS A 111 -14.77 6.71 -1.73
C LYS A 111 -13.76 6.37 -2.82
N GLU A 112 -13.07 7.36 -3.36
CA GLU A 112 -12.06 7.22 -4.41
C GLU A 112 -10.73 7.80 -3.93
N ILE A 113 -9.63 7.31 -4.50
CA ILE A 113 -8.30 7.86 -4.30
C ILE A 113 -8.22 9.19 -5.05
N ARG A 114 -8.03 10.27 -4.32
CA ARG A 114 -8.01 11.63 -4.89
C ARG A 114 -6.73 11.89 -5.68
N VAL A 115 -6.84 12.72 -6.71
CA VAL A 115 -5.70 13.16 -7.51
C VAL A 115 -4.70 13.95 -6.67
N GLU A 116 -5.18 14.75 -5.71
CA GLU A 116 -4.33 15.47 -4.76
C GLU A 116 -3.45 14.50 -3.96
N SER A 117 -4.04 13.46 -3.38
CA SER A 117 -3.29 12.43 -2.62
C SER A 117 -2.26 11.73 -3.50
N MET A 118 -2.55 11.53 -4.80
CA MET A 118 -1.58 10.97 -5.74
C MET A 118 -0.42 11.93 -5.99
N ARG A 119 -0.67 13.23 -6.12
CA ARG A 119 0.39 14.24 -6.26
C ARG A 119 1.29 14.29 -5.04
N ASP A 120 0.71 14.24 -3.84
CA ASP A 120 1.45 14.18 -2.58
C ASP A 120 2.34 12.92 -2.52
N ALA A 121 1.86 11.79 -3.01
CA ALA A 121 2.63 10.54 -3.06
C ALA A 121 3.76 10.60 -4.10
N VAL A 122 3.56 11.25 -5.24
CA VAL A 122 4.64 11.48 -6.23
C VAL A 122 5.72 12.37 -5.63
N GLU A 123 5.34 13.47 -4.97
CA GLU A 123 6.28 14.33 -4.27
C GLU A 123 7.01 13.60 -3.14
N PHE A 124 6.29 12.78 -2.36
CA PHE A 124 6.88 11.90 -1.35
C PHE A 124 7.92 10.97 -1.97
N ALA A 125 7.63 10.34 -3.10
CA ALA A 125 8.53 9.43 -3.79
C ALA A 125 9.85 10.12 -4.22
N GLN A 126 9.80 11.41 -4.57
CA GLN A 126 10.96 12.18 -5.00
C GLN A 126 11.88 12.63 -3.85
N ARG A 127 11.40 12.62 -2.61
CA ARG A 127 12.20 13.01 -1.44
C ARG A 127 13.16 11.89 -1.04
N THR A 128 14.29 12.26 -0.45
CA THR A 128 15.25 11.30 0.12
C THR A 128 14.59 10.48 1.25
N SER A 129 14.95 9.20 1.35
CA SER A 129 14.53 8.34 2.47
C SER A 129 15.06 8.88 3.80
N ALA A 130 14.20 8.98 4.80
CA ALA A 130 14.55 9.47 6.13
C ALA A 130 15.41 8.45 6.91
N ARG A 131 15.26 7.15 6.63
CA ARG A 131 15.96 6.06 7.34
C ARG A 131 16.96 5.29 6.48
N GLY A 132 17.16 5.70 5.22
CA GLY A 132 18.13 5.08 4.32
C GLY A 132 17.77 3.65 3.86
N ARG A 133 16.51 3.25 4.02
CA ARG A 133 15.99 1.94 3.59
C ARG A 133 15.15 2.01 2.31
N GLY A 134 15.20 3.16 1.60
CA GLY A 134 14.29 3.45 0.52
C GLY A 134 12.92 3.92 1.03
N LYS A 135 11.97 4.02 0.11
CA LYS A 135 10.59 4.43 0.39
C LYS A 135 9.63 3.39 -0.15
N VAL A 136 8.44 3.34 0.44
CA VAL A 136 7.34 2.48 -0.03
C VAL A 136 6.09 3.32 -0.24
N VAL A 137 5.47 3.15 -1.40
CA VAL A 137 4.15 3.69 -1.72
C VAL A 137 3.21 2.50 -1.88
N LEU A 138 2.22 2.40 -1.00
CA LEU A 138 1.19 1.37 -1.02
C LEU A 138 -0.11 1.95 -1.54
N VAL A 139 -0.67 1.38 -2.60
CA VAL A 139 -1.94 1.79 -3.22
C VAL A 139 -2.99 0.72 -2.97
N PHE A 140 -4.06 1.04 -2.25
CA PHE A 140 -5.12 0.07 -1.93
C PHE A 140 -6.46 0.76 -1.66
N PRO A 141 -7.55 0.25 -2.16
CA PRO A 141 -7.64 -0.69 -3.27
C PRO A 141 -7.49 0.06 -4.61
N ALA A 142 -6.63 -0.46 -5.49
CA ALA A 142 -6.26 0.24 -6.72
C ALA A 142 -7.43 0.47 -7.69
N GLU A 143 -8.46 -0.37 -7.64
CA GLU A 143 -9.71 -0.19 -8.42
C GLU A 143 -10.53 1.05 -8.02
N ARG A 144 -10.12 1.75 -6.96
CA ARG A 144 -10.73 3.02 -6.54
C ARG A 144 -9.99 4.25 -7.07
N MET A 145 -9.02 4.07 -7.93
CA MET A 145 -8.41 5.16 -8.69
C MET A 145 -9.30 5.54 -9.86
N ASN A 146 -9.45 6.84 -10.11
CA ASN A 146 -9.96 7.32 -11.39
C ASN A 146 -8.85 7.30 -12.45
N VAL A 147 -9.22 7.51 -13.72
CA VAL A 147 -8.29 7.46 -14.86
C VAL A 147 -7.12 8.46 -14.70
N TYR A 148 -7.36 9.63 -14.16
CA TYR A 148 -6.32 10.65 -13.98
C TYR A 148 -5.31 10.23 -12.92
N THR A 149 -5.78 9.69 -11.80
CA THR A 149 -4.94 9.14 -10.72
C THR A 149 -4.13 7.94 -11.20
N ALA A 150 -4.76 7.03 -11.96
CA ALA A 150 -4.09 5.86 -12.52
C ALA A 150 -3.00 6.26 -13.52
N ASN A 151 -3.25 7.22 -14.42
CA ASN A 151 -2.25 7.71 -15.37
C ASN A 151 -1.07 8.41 -14.66
N ALA A 152 -1.32 9.13 -13.58
CA ALA A 152 -0.26 9.75 -12.80
C ALA A 152 0.62 8.68 -12.11
N LEU A 153 0.01 7.61 -11.59
CA LEU A 153 0.74 6.47 -11.03
C LEU A 153 1.59 5.78 -12.09
N LEU A 154 1.03 5.46 -13.27
CA LEU A 154 1.75 4.78 -14.35
C LEU A 154 3.01 5.54 -14.75
N LYS A 155 2.94 6.85 -14.95
CA LYS A 155 4.11 7.69 -15.23
C LYS A 155 5.20 7.59 -14.16
N THR A 156 4.79 7.52 -12.89
CA THR A 156 5.73 7.39 -11.78
C THR A 156 6.35 5.99 -11.71
N LEU A 157 5.60 4.96 -12.13
CA LEU A 157 6.11 3.58 -12.22
C LEU A 157 7.09 3.40 -13.38
N GLU A 158 6.89 4.11 -14.50
CA GLU A 158 7.80 4.07 -15.65
C GLU A 158 9.15 4.73 -15.33
N GLU A 159 9.14 5.82 -14.56
CA GLU A 159 10.33 6.57 -14.17
C GLU A 159 10.39 6.79 -12.65
N PRO A 160 10.67 5.73 -11.87
CA PRO A 160 10.69 5.84 -10.42
C PRO A 160 11.83 6.74 -9.94
N ALA A 161 11.54 7.64 -9.01
CA ALA A 161 12.53 8.51 -8.42
C ALA A 161 13.30 7.78 -7.31
N GLY A 162 14.55 7.42 -7.56
CA GLY A 162 15.42 6.84 -6.54
C GLY A 162 15.02 5.42 -6.08
N ASP A 163 15.27 5.09 -4.81
CA ASP A 163 14.93 3.78 -4.23
C ASP A 163 13.52 3.80 -3.63
N VAL A 164 12.52 3.78 -4.53
CA VAL A 164 11.10 3.71 -4.16
C VAL A 164 10.52 2.39 -4.62
N LYS A 165 9.77 1.72 -3.76
CA LYS A 165 9.01 0.52 -4.05
C LYS A 165 7.51 0.82 -4.05
N PHE A 166 6.81 0.30 -5.04
CA PHE A 166 5.37 0.47 -5.19
C PHE A 166 4.65 -0.86 -5.00
N ASP A 167 3.73 -0.90 -4.04
CA ASP A 167 2.78 -1.98 -3.87
C ASP A 167 1.41 -1.52 -4.34
N VAL A 168 0.94 -2.05 -5.46
CA VAL A 168 -0.37 -1.76 -6.01
C VAL A 168 -1.28 -2.95 -5.77
N ALA A 169 -2.10 -2.87 -4.72
CA ALA A 169 -3.00 -3.94 -4.35
C ALA A 169 -4.40 -3.71 -4.91
N ARG A 170 -4.87 -4.64 -5.73
CA ARG A 170 -6.15 -4.61 -6.42
C ARG A 170 -7.03 -5.78 -6.00
N ARG A 171 -8.31 -5.49 -5.77
CA ARG A 171 -9.36 -6.50 -5.60
C ARG A 171 -10.18 -6.60 -6.87
N PHE A 172 -10.62 -7.80 -7.21
CA PHE A 172 -11.66 -7.98 -8.21
C PHE A 172 -12.78 -8.82 -7.62
N PHE A 173 -14.00 -8.50 -8.01
CA PHE A 173 -15.15 -9.35 -7.70
C PHE A 173 -15.17 -10.45 -8.76
N ARG A 174 -15.41 -11.69 -8.34
CA ARG A 174 -15.65 -12.80 -9.25
C ARG A 174 -17.05 -12.62 -9.81
N SER A 175 -17.24 -11.71 -10.75
CA SER A 175 -18.41 -11.73 -11.63
C SER A 175 -18.06 -12.66 -12.77
N GLU A 176 -18.83 -13.70 -12.94
CA GLU A 176 -18.87 -14.46 -14.17
C GLU A 176 -19.35 -13.49 -15.25
N GLU A 177 -18.45 -13.04 -16.10
CA GLU A 177 -18.61 -12.34 -17.38
C GLU A 177 -17.77 -11.05 -17.51
N HIS A 178 -16.96 -11.06 -18.58
CA HIS A 178 -16.27 -9.96 -19.25
C HIS A 178 -15.12 -9.22 -18.53
N THR A 179 -13.93 -9.79 -18.63
CA THR A 179 -12.67 -9.06 -18.42
C THR A 179 -11.70 -9.31 -19.57
N SER A 180 -11.96 -8.76 -20.76
CA SER A 180 -11.01 -8.88 -21.89
C SER A 180 -10.23 -7.61 -22.21
N GLU A 181 -10.49 -6.47 -21.60
CA GLU A 181 -9.86 -5.21 -22.06
C GLU A 181 -8.83 -4.56 -21.13
N LEU A 182 -8.71 -4.97 -19.87
CA LEU A 182 -7.73 -4.35 -18.95
C LEU A 182 -6.49 -5.21 -18.65
N GLN A 183 -6.45 -6.44 -19.11
CA GLN A 183 -5.28 -7.32 -18.93
C GLN A 183 -4.13 -7.06 -19.93
N SER A 184 -4.35 -6.33 -21.00
CA SER A 184 -3.35 -6.12 -22.07
C SER A 184 -2.35 -4.98 -21.80
N HIS A 185 -2.53 -4.17 -20.76
CA HIS A 185 -1.69 -2.99 -20.54
C HIS A 185 -0.80 -3.02 -19.28
N LEU A 186 -0.80 -4.09 -18.49
CA LEU A 186 -0.03 -4.17 -17.24
C LEU A 186 0.91 -5.38 -17.14
N CYS A 187 1.37 -5.92 -18.26
CA CYS A 187 2.55 -6.78 -18.30
C CYS A 187 3.78 -5.89 -18.48
N ILE A 188 4.34 -5.38 -17.41
CA ILE A 188 5.68 -4.80 -17.39
C ILE A 188 6.61 -5.86 -16.78
N SER A 189 7.47 -6.39 -17.64
CA SER A 189 8.56 -7.31 -17.29
C SER A 189 9.64 -6.61 -16.48
#